data_4732a9d5717d64a5ac4b7525d6b60e46
#
_entry.id   4732a9d5717d64a5ac4b7525d6b60e46
#
_cell.length_a   1.000
_cell.length_b   1.000
_cell.length_c   1.000
_cell.angle_alpha   90.00
_cell.angle_beta   90.00
_cell.angle_gamma   90.00
#
_symmetry.space_group_name_H-M   'P 1'
#
loop_
_entity.id
_entity.type
_entity.pdbx_description
1 polymer ?
#
loop_
_entity_poly.entity_id
_entity_poly.type
_entity_poly.pdbx_seq_one_letter_code
_entity_poly.pdbx_strand_id
1 'polypeptide(L)'
;MTTENKYIHNALKQTHLQTKRFNLSGFSISGLASYHLLPELNFAVDMGECPLTAIPIDHVFLTHAHGDHSRCLMRHHSLRKMMGLQKDAAYYLSEKIYEKACQWIRAEAAFEGVPEYRIQIPNLIPIKTDEKIILQYRKDLALEVF
;
A
#
# COMPACT_ATOMS: atom_id res chain seq x y z
N MET A 1 1.32 -29.95 17.36
CA MET A 1 1.31 -28.49 17.19
C MET A 1 1.15 -27.87 18.56
N THR A 2 2.12 -27.11 19.02
CA THR A 2 2.05 -26.41 20.30
C THR A 2 1.00 -25.30 20.24
N THR A 3 0.46 -24.89 21.38
CA THR A 3 -0.57 -23.86 21.51
C THR A 3 -0.12 -22.53 20.86
N GLU A 4 1.16 -22.18 20.95
CA GLU A 4 1.78 -21.00 20.33
C GLU A 4 1.69 -21.01 18.81
N ASN A 5 1.95 -22.13 18.15
CA ASN A 5 1.82 -22.25 16.68
C ASN A 5 0.37 -22.02 16.20
N LYS A 6 -0.61 -22.33 17.01
CA LYS A 6 -2.02 -22.12 16.67
C LYS A 6 -2.42 -20.65 16.67
N TYR A 7 -1.86 -19.86 17.60
CA TYR A 7 -2.09 -18.41 17.66
C TYR A 7 -1.45 -17.68 16.49
N ILE A 8 -0.20 -17.99 16.15
CA ILE A 8 0.50 -17.38 15.00
C ILE A 8 -0.21 -17.75 13.69
N HIS A 9 -0.59 -19.00 13.51
CA HIS A 9 -1.28 -19.46 12.30
C HIS A 9 -2.64 -18.78 12.12
N ASN A 10 -3.41 -18.58 13.20
CA ASN A 10 -4.68 -17.86 13.14
C ASN A 10 -4.50 -16.35 12.93
N ALA A 11 -3.45 -15.75 13.51
CA ALA A 11 -3.14 -14.33 13.33
C ALA A 11 -2.74 -13.98 11.90
N LEU A 12 -2.05 -14.89 11.20
CA LEU A 12 -1.65 -14.72 9.80
C LEU A 12 -2.77 -15.05 8.79
N LYS A 13 -3.93 -15.46 9.29
CA LYS A 13 -5.04 -15.80 8.40
C LYS A 13 -5.63 -14.52 7.79
N GLN A 14 -5.55 -14.44 6.47
CA GLN A 14 -6.19 -13.38 5.72
C GLN A 14 -7.69 -13.35 6.00
N THR A 15 -8.21 -12.18 6.33
CA THR A 15 -9.65 -11.96 6.51
C THR A 15 -10.26 -11.64 5.15
N HIS A 16 -11.41 -12.25 4.86
CA HIS A 16 -12.22 -11.97 3.69
C HIS A 16 -13.60 -11.52 4.14
N LEU A 17 -13.99 -10.33 3.71
CA LEU A 17 -15.33 -9.80 3.92
C LEU A 17 -15.97 -9.56 2.56
N GLN A 18 -17.04 -10.25 2.29
CA GLN A 18 -17.82 -10.07 1.08
C GLN A 18 -19.04 -9.19 1.37
N THR A 19 -19.19 -8.12 0.61
CA THR A 19 -20.37 -7.26 0.64
C THR A 19 -21.14 -7.37 -0.67
N LYS A 20 -22.30 -6.71 -0.76
CA LYS A 20 -23.07 -6.65 -2.02
C LYS A 20 -22.36 -5.86 -3.14
N ARG A 21 -21.37 -5.04 -2.83
CA ARG A 21 -20.75 -4.10 -3.76
C ARG A 21 -19.28 -4.36 -4.02
N PHE A 22 -18.55 -4.88 -3.05
CA PHE A 22 -17.11 -5.14 -3.14
C PHE A 22 -16.68 -6.22 -2.15
N ASN A 23 -15.53 -6.80 -2.42
CA ASN A 23 -14.84 -7.72 -1.52
C ASN A 23 -13.70 -6.97 -0.85
N LEU A 24 -13.53 -7.19 0.44
CA LEU A 24 -12.38 -6.73 1.22
C LEU A 24 -11.56 -7.95 1.62
N SER A 25 -10.28 -7.94 1.32
CA SER A 25 -9.35 -8.96 1.77
C SER A 25 -8.11 -8.33 2.37
N GLY A 26 -7.54 -8.96 3.37
CA GLY A 26 -6.33 -8.46 4.04
C GLY A 26 -6.24 -8.87 5.48
N PHE A 27 -5.32 -8.29 6.19
CA PHE A 27 -5.18 -8.39 7.63
C PHE A 27 -4.49 -7.16 8.21
N SER A 28 -4.60 -7.00 9.53
CA SER A 28 -3.86 -6.00 10.28
C SER A 28 -3.38 -6.61 11.58
N ILE A 29 -2.07 -6.72 11.74
CA ILE A 29 -1.41 -7.24 12.92
C ILE A 29 -0.34 -6.24 13.33
N SER A 30 -0.57 -5.56 14.43
CA SER A 30 0.32 -4.50 14.94
C SER A 30 1.78 -4.95 15.00
N GLY A 31 2.68 -4.13 14.44
CA GLY A 31 4.11 -4.38 14.38
C GLY A 31 4.54 -5.46 13.37
N LEU A 32 3.60 -6.24 12.83
CA LEU A 32 3.91 -7.27 11.84
C LEU A 32 3.61 -6.78 10.43
N ALA A 33 2.34 -6.64 10.06
CA ALA A 33 1.94 -6.10 8.77
C ALA A 33 0.46 -5.74 8.75
N SER A 34 0.12 -4.74 7.95
CA SER A 34 -1.25 -4.33 7.66
C SER A 34 -1.40 -4.05 6.18
N TYR A 35 -2.43 -4.63 5.57
CA TYR A 35 -2.91 -4.26 4.23
C TYR A 35 -4.36 -4.68 4.05
N HIS A 36 -5.10 -3.93 3.27
CA HIS A 36 -6.46 -4.25 2.89
C HIS A 36 -6.66 -3.98 1.41
N LEU A 37 -7.15 -4.95 0.67
CA LEU A 37 -7.40 -4.86 -0.76
C LEU A 37 -8.89 -4.79 -1.06
N LEU A 38 -9.26 -3.89 -1.95
CA LEU A 38 -10.59 -3.75 -2.53
C LEU A 38 -10.44 -3.80 -4.07
N PRO A 39 -10.30 -5.00 -4.66
CA PRO A 39 -9.96 -5.14 -6.08
C PRO A 39 -10.98 -4.52 -7.02
N GLU A 40 -12.28 -4.62 -6.72
CA GLU A 40 -13.34 -4.04 -7.54
C GLU A 40 -13.31 -2.51 -7.57
N LEU A 41 -12.65 -1.91 -6.56
CA LEU A 41 -12.40 -0.47 -6.48
C LEU A 41 -11.00 -0.10 -6.95
N ASN A 42 -10.21 -1.08 -7.43
CA ASN A 42 -8.79 -0.89 -7.78
C ASN A 42 -8.00 -0.13 -6.69
N PHE A 43 -8.23 -0.49 -5.43
CA PHE A 43 -7.80 0.27 -4.27
C PHE A 43 -7.22 -0.63 -3.17
N ALA A 44 -6.18 -0.15 -2.50
CA ALA A 44 -5.62 -0.76 -1.31
C ALA A 44 -5.45 0.27 -0.18
N VAL A 45 -5.60 -0.17 1.05
CA VAL A 45 -5.25 0.60 2.25
C VAL A 45 -4.06 -0.09 2.90
N ASP A 46 -2.99 0.67 3.09
CA ASP A 46 -1.71 0.23 3.59
C ASP A 46 -1.02 -0.82 2.68
N MET A 47 0.27 -0.95 2.86
CA MET A 47 1.13 -1.89 2.13
C MET A 47 2.25 -2.39 3.03
N GLY A 48 1.90 -2.86 4.22
CA GLY A 48 2.83 -3.52 5.13
C GLY A 48 3.23 -4.92 4.68
N GLU A 49 2.41 -5.53 3.81
CA GLU A 49 2.70 -6.74 3.05
C GLU A 49 2.21 -6.52 1.61
N CYS A 50 2.86 -7.17 0.65
CA CYS A 50 2.51 -7.05 -0.77
C CYS A 50 2.24 -8.45 -1.35
N PRO A 51 1.02 -9.01 -1.17
CA PRO A 51 0.65 -10.25 -1.82
C PRO A 51 0.55 -10.07 -3.34
N LEU A 52 0.66 -11.14 -4.11
CA LEU A 52 0.58 -11.09 -5.57
C LEU A 52 -0.73 -10.46 -6.07
N THR A 53 -1.80 -10.63 -5.32
CA THR A 53 -3.12 -10.03 -5.61
C THR A 53 -3.15 -8.50 -5.45
N ALA A 54 -2.18 -7.91 -4.74
CA ALA A 54 -2.06 -6.45 -4.63
C ALA A 54 -1.42 -5.82 -5.88
N ILE A 55 -0.58 -6.57 -6.62
CA ILE A 55 0.23 -6.02 -7.71
C ILE A 55 -0.60 -5.27 -8.77
N PRO A 56 -1.78 -5.74 -9.22
CA PRO A 56 -2.58 -5.01 -10.22
C PRO A 56 -3.27 -3.75 -9.67
N ILE A 57 -3.25 -3.49 -8.37
CA ILE A 57 -3.92 -2.34 -7.76
C ILE A 57 -3.19 -1.04 -8.13
N ASP A 58 -3.91 -0.07 -8.66
CA ASP A 58 -3.35 1.21 -9.10
C ASP A 58 -3.35 2.30 -8.01
N HIS A 59 -4.15 2.15 -6.97
CA HIS A 59 -4.34 3.18 -5.94
C HIS A 59 -4.08 2.60 -4.56
N VAL A 60 -3.02 3.07 -3.90
CA VAL A 60 -2.62 2.65 -2.55
C VAL A 60 -2.68 3.84 -1.62
N PHE A 61 -3.47 3.76 -0.58
CA PHE A 61 -3.59 4.76 0.46
C PHE A 61 -2.84 4.31 1.71
N LEU A 62 -1.86 5.09 2.15
CA LEU A 62 -1.13 4.85 3.40
C LEU A 62 -1.78 5.63 4.54
N THR A 63 -2.27 4.90 5.54
CA THR A 63 -2.86 5.52 6.74
C THR A 63 -1.80 6.27 7.54
N HIS A 64 -0.60 5.71 7.65
CA HIS A 64 0.55 6.33 8.31
C HIS A 64 1.86 5.61 7.92
N ALA A 65 3.00 6.13 8.42
CA ALA A 65 4.34 5.72 7.96
C ALA A 65 5.00 4.59 8.76
N HIS A 66 4.30 3.93 9.71
CA HIS A 66 4.91 2.79 10.39
C HIS A 66 5.24 1.66 9.42
N GLY A 67 6.34 0.96 9.65
CA GLY A 67 6.85 -0.05 8.73
C GLY A 67 5.86 -1.20 8.47
N ASP A 68 5.06 -1.58 9.45
CA ASP A 68 4.00 -2.58 9.32
C ASP A 68 2.82 -2.11 8.43
N HIS A 69 2.80 -0.84 8.02
CA HIS A 69 1.82 -0.26 7.10
C HIS A 69 2.42 0.16 5.75
N SER A 70 3.73 0.42 5.67
CA SER A 70 4.34 1.08 4.50
C SER A 70 5.51 0.32 3.86
N ARG A 71 6.17 -0.60 4.57
CA ARG A 71 7.46 -1.18 4.15
C ARG A 71 7.46 -1.87 2.78
N CYS A 72 6.31 -2.34 2.29
CA CYS A 72 6.21 -3.00 1.01
C CYS A 72 5.77 -2.07 -0.14
N LEU A 73 5.73 -0.74 0.07
CA LEU A 73 5.40 0.23 -0.97
C LEU A 73 6.36 0.09 -2.16
N MET A 74 7.67 0.10 -1.92
CA MET A 74 8.67 -0.02 -2.98
C MET A 74 8.64 -1.37 -3.65
N ARG A 75 8.41 -2.45 -2.88
CA ARG A 75 8.21 -3.78 -3.43
C ARG A 75 7.01 -3.82 -4.39
N HIS A 76 5.89 -3.24 -4.02
CA HIS A 76 4.71 -3.13 -4.88
C HIS A 76 5.05 -2.39 -6.18
N HIS A 77 5.69 -1.23 -6.09
CA HIS A 77 6.14 -0.44 -7.24
C HIS A 77 7.06 -1.25 -8.18
N SER A 78 8.09 -1.88 -7.62
CA SER A 78 9.07 -2.66 -8.39
C SER A 78 8.45 -3.88 -9.05
N LEU A 79 7.60 -4.64 -8.33
CA LEU A 79 6.92 -5.81 -8.88
C LEU A 79 5.97 -5.44 -10.03
N ARG A 80 5.26 -4.32 -9.94
CA ARG A 80 4.43 -3.82 -11.04
C ARG A 80 5.24 -3.61 -12.32
N LYS A 81 6.40 -2.96 -12.21
CA LYS A 81 7.32 -2.75 -13.35
C LYS A 81 7.87 -4.07 -13.89
N MET A 82 8.31 -4.96 -13.02
CA MET A 82 8.81 -6.28 -13.41
C MET A 82 7.76 -7.12 -14.14
N MET A 83 6.48 -6.98 -13.79
CA MET A 83 5.37 -7.67 -14.45
C MET A 83 4.85 -6.93 -15.69
N GLY A 84 5.50 -5.85 -16.11
CA GLY A 84 5.18 -5.12 -17.34
C GLY A 84 3.94 -4.25 -17.27
N LEU A 85 3.48 -3.90 -16.07
CA LEU A 85 2.35 -2.97 -15.93
C LEU A 85 2.81 -1.56 -16.33
N GLN A 86 2.20 -1.03 -17.38
CA GLN A 86 2.61 0.25 -17.99
C GLN A 86 2.19 1.46 -17.16
N LYS A 87 1.07 1.36 -16.45
CA LYS A 87 0.55 2.44 -15.62
C LYS A 87 1.22 2.43 -14.25
N ASP A 88 1.77 3.56 -13.85
CA ASP A 88 2.27 3.74 -12.49
C ASP A 88 1.12 3.75 -11.49
N ALA A 89 1.32 3.09 -10.35
CA ALA A 89 0.39 3.19 -9.24
C ALA A 89 0.52 4.55 -8.56
N ALA A 90 -0.59 5.06 -8.04
CA ALA A 90 -0.65 6.25 -7.22
C ALA A 90 -0.63 5.86 -5.73
N TYR A 91 0.28 6.46 -4.98
CA TYR A 91 0.45 6.22 -3.55
C TYR A 91 0.09 7.49 -2.78
N TYR A 92 -1.04 7.45 -2.10
CA TYR A 92 -1.57 8.57 -1.32
C TYR A 92 -1.03 8.51 0.10
N LEU A 93 -0.47 9.60 0.58
CA LEU A 93 0.10 9.70 1.93
C LEU A 93 -0.02 11.12 2.46
N SER A 94 0.00 11.26 3.80
CA SER A 94 -0.05 12.59 4.42
C SER A 94 1.07 13.49 3.90
N GLU A 95 0.77 14.75 3.58
CA GLU A 95 1.77 15.76 3.19
C GLU A 95 2.89 15.92 4.23
N LYS A 96 2.57 15.68 5.53
CA LYS A 96 3.54 15.79 6.63
C LYS A 96 4.69 14.79 6.55
N ILE A 97 4.48 13.67 5.86
CA ILE A 97 5.50 12.61 5.71
C ILE A 97 6.07 12.53 4.30
N TYR A 98 5.58 13.32 3.34
CA TYR A 98 5.97 13.25 1.94
C TYR A 98 7.48 13.32 1.72
N GLU A 99 8.14 14.36 2.25
CA GLU A 99 9.59 14.52 2.11
C GLU A 99 10.38 13.37 2.75
N LYS A 100 9.92 12.87 3.90
CA LYS A 100 10.54 11.73 4.58
C LYS A 100 10.36 10.43 3.79
N ALA A 101 9.21 10.25 3.14
CA ALA A 101 8.97 9.13 2.25
C ALA A 101 9.91 9.17 1.04
N CYS A 102 10.11 10.33 0.42
CA CYS A 102 11.09 10.51 -0.66
C CYS A 102 12.52 10.19 -0.21
N GLN A 103 12.91 10.61 0.98
CA GLN A 103 14.23 10.32 1.55
C GLN A 103 14.41 8.83 1.84
N TRP A 104 13.41 8.18 2.41
CA TRP A 104 13.40 6.74 2.64
C TRP A 104 13.55 5.94 1.35
N ILE A 105 12.77 6.28 0.32
CA ILE A 105 12.84 5.63 -1.00
C ILE A 105 14.24 5.75 -1.62
N ARG A 106 14.87 6.93 -1.54
CA ARG A 106 16.24 7.14 -2.00
C ARG A 106 17.23 6.28 -1.21
N ALA A 107 17.08 6.23 0.11
CA ALA A 107 17.95 5.43 0.98
C ALA A 107 17.81 3.92 0.69
N GLU A 108 16.58 3.43 0.49
CA GLU A 108 16.32 2.04 0.12
C GLU A 108 16.92 1.68 -1.24
N ALA A 109 16.69 2.53 -2.25
CA ALA A 109 17.28 2.34 -3.58
C ALA A 109 18.83 2.37 -3.55
N ALA A 110 19.42 3.28 -2.76
CA ALA A 110 20.86 3.35 -2.57
C ALA A 110 21.40 2.09 -1.86
N PHE A 111 20.67 1.57 -0.87
CA PHE A 111 21.01 0.31 -0.20
C PHE A 111 20.99 -0.88 -1.15
N GLU A 112 20.08 -0.90 -2.13
CA GLU A 112 20.01 -1.89 -3.21
C GLU A 112 21.07 -1.68 -4.30
N GLY A 113 21.94 -0.65 -4.19
CA GLY A 113 22.98 -0.34 -5.15
C GLY A 113 22.52 0.40 -6.40
N VAL A 114 21.31 0.99 -6.37
CA VAL A 114 20.80 1.80 -7.48
C VAL A 114 21.55 3.13 -7.50
N PRO A 115 22.23 3.50 -8.61
CA PRO A 115 22.89 4.82 -8.72
C PRO A 115 21.87 5.96 -8.61
N GLU A 116 22.25 7.06 -7.94
CA GLU A 116 21.37 8.22 -7.68
C GLU A 116 20.61 8.68 -8.92
N TYR A 117 21.28 8.78 -10.06
CA TYR A 117 20.67 9.25 -11.33
C TYR A 117 19.63 8.27 -11.92
N ARG A 118 19.52 7.06 -11.38
CA ARG A 118 18.53 6.05 -11.77
C ARG A 118 17.38 5.90 -10.78
N ILE A 119 17.47 6.55 -9.62
CA ILE A 119 16.43 6.46 -8.61
C ILE A 119 15.17 7.15 -9.13
N GLN A 120 14.10 6.38 -9.20
CA GLN A 120 12.77 6.86 -9.56
C GLN A 120 11.88 6.86 -8.32
N ILE A 121 11.40 8.04 -7.94
CA ILE A 121 10.40 8.15 -6.90
C ILE A 121 9.05 7.69 -7.50
N PRO A 122 8.34 6.74 -6.88
CA PRO A 122 7.00 6.38 -7.29
C PRO A 122 6.07 7.58 -7.33
N ASN A 123 4.93 7.47 -7.98
CA ASN A 123 3.93 8.52 -8.01
C ASN A 123 3.29 8.71 -6.63
N LEU A 124 3.99 9.41 -5.75
CA LEU A 124 3.53 9.79 -4.41
C LEU A 124 2.62 11.01 -4.51
N ILE A 125 1.44 10.91 -3.93
CA ILE A 125 0.45 12.00 -3.90
C ILE A 125 0.26 12.44 -2.46
N PRO A 126 0.81 13.62 -2.09
CA PRO A 126 0.60 14.18 -0.76
C PRO A 126 -0.85 14.63 -0.59
N ILE A 127 -1.46 14.28 0.52
CA ILE A 127 -2.83 14.65 0.88
C ILE A 127 -2.85 15.41 2.20
N LYS A 128 -3.76 16.38 2.28
CA LYS A 128 -4.00 17.18 3.49
C LYS A 128 -5.10 16.58 4.34
N THR A 129 -5.10 16.91 5.62
CA THR A 129 -6.25 16.68 6.49
C THR A 129 -7.48 17.41 5.92
N ASP A 130 -8.65 16.83 6.02
CA ASP A 130 -9.92 17.33 5.50
C ASP A 130 -9.98 17.41 3.95
N GLU A 131 -9.02 16.83 3.24
CA GLU A 131 -9.05 16.75 1.78
C GLU A 131 -9.97 15.62 1.32
N LYS A 132 -10.79 15.94 0.32
CA LYS A 132 -11.63 14.96 -0.35
C LYS A 132 -11.04 14.59 -1.70
N ILE A 133 -10.59 13.34 -1.81
CA ILE A 133 -10.01 12.82 -3.05
C ILE A 133 -11.08 12.07 -3.83
N ILE A 134 -11.41 12.58 -5.01
CA ILE A 134 -12.33 11.91 -5.93
C ILE A 134 -11.50 10.97 -6.81
N LEU A 135 -11.78 9.68 -6.76
CA LEU A 135 -11.12 8.71 -7.63
C LEU A 135 -11.62 8.90 -9.07
N GLN A 136 -10.72 9.30 -9.98
CA GLN A 136 -11.08 9.70 -11.35
C GLN A 136 -11.85 8.62 -12.13
N TYR A 137 -11.61 7.34 -11.83
CA TYR A 137 -12.26 6.20 -12.48
C TYR A 137 -13.58 5.78 -11.80
N ARG A 138 -13.86 6.30 -10.63
CA ARG A 138 -15.07 6.04 -9.83
C ARG A 138 -15.57 7.34 -9.21
N LYS A 139 -16.22 8.16 -10.03
CA LYS A 139 -16.74 9.49 -9.60
C LYS A 139 -17.82 9.42 -8.51
N ASP A 140 -18.36 8.24 -8.28
CA ASP A 140 -19.29 7.93 -7.21
C ASP A 140 -18.61 7.61 -5.85
N LEU A 141 -17.26 7.55 -5.84
CA LEU A 141 -16.47 7.28 -4.64
C LEU A 141 -15.51 8.43 -4.37
N ALA A 142 -15.44 8.78 -3.11
CA ALA A 142 -14.44 9.71 -2.60
C ALA A 142 -13.79 9.15 -1.35
N LEU A 143 -12.50 9.45 -1.19
CA LEU A 143 -11.76 9.25 0.05
C LEU A 143 -11.79 10.56 0.82
N GLU A 144 -12.22 10.51 2.06
CA GLU A 144 -12.17 11.65 2.98
C GLU A 144 -11.12 11.35 4.06
N VAL A 145 -10.23 12.32 4.28
CA VAL A 145 -9.15 12.22 5.27
C VAL A 145 -9.53 13.09 6.46
N PHE A 146 -9.67 12.50 7.62
CA PHE A 146 -10.03 13.17 8.87
C PHE A 146 -8.81 13.41 9.75
#